data_733161ce7ca20e84f08c379008abf6ad
#
_entry.id   733161ce7ca20e84f08c379008abf6ad
#
_cell.length_a   1.000
_cell.length_b   1.000
_cell.length_c   1.000
_cell.angle_alpha   90.00
_cell.angle_beta   90.00
_cell.angle_gamma   90.00
#
_symmetry.space_group_name_H-M   'P 1'
#
loop_
_entity.id
_entity.type
_entity.pdbx_description
1 polymer ?
#
loop_
_entity_poly.entity_id
_entity_poly.type
_entity_poly.pdbx_seq_one_letter_code
_entity_poly.pdbx_strand_id
1 'polypeptide(L)'
;MKADPITTEVVRNFVISCAEDMNASLWRSAHSAIIYEGKDSAVALMDEHGNMLGQSTGVPLFIGAIDVCVRYVKEYYGDDIGEGDIFIMNDSYMQGTHLHDVTAIGPIFYKGELIGFGAARAHWNDIGAIDPGSTMGSTNIYQEGLRLGPTRIVKGGKQIREWYDHLRLNTRLPDATVGDLGAQIAAIRTGERRLGQLLERIGAETYRAACQNVFEQARRLDREAIAAIADGTWHREGYLDNDGVGDEPVKVALTLTVKGEDLIVDLTGTSGPVAGSVNCGASQTESLLRLAYKTMISPERAITGGSFETMSVIMPEECMFNAKEPAACEWYFTGLGLLADLFISCLSEAMPERSTAAHYGDSMVAGFFSVDPKRGQWISIEPTAGGWGGRSDGDGESALINLVNGGFRNIPAEVMETKFPVRLDEFSIRPDSGGPGRHRGGCGVVRRYRTLEDCYSALWFERSKTPAWGLNGGRDGAGPEITITFPDGSTEHPLKMRARLFEAGTVVETKTGGGGGNGDPMARPFTEVLGDVRQGYLTRAAALADYGVSVGADMVVDEAASQPRA
;
A
#
# COMPACT_ATOMS: atom_id res chain seq x y z
N MET A 1 -37.63 8.76 8.60
CA MET A 1 -38.05 7.36 8.83
C MET A 1 -36.80 6.57 9.15
N LYS A 2 -36.74 5.72 10.14
CA LYS A 2 -35.56 4.87 10.37
C LYS A 2 -35.64 3.68 9.40
N ALA A 3 -34.55 3.36 8.68
CA ALA A 3 -34.49 2.11 7.94
C ALA A 3 -34.49 0.94 8.93
N ASP A 4 -35.22 -0.13 8.61
CA ASP A 4 -35.19 -1.35 9.42
C ASP A 4 -33.82 -2.08 9.27
N PRO A 5 -33.46 -2.98 10.20
CA PRO A 5 -32.17 -3.66 10.17
C PRO A 5 -31.91 -4.46 8.89
N ILE A 6 -32.91 -5.10 8.30
CA ILE A 6 -32.77 -5.90 7.07
C ILE A 6 -32.45 -4.97 5.90
N THR A 7 -33.18 -3.88 5.74
CA THR A 7 -32.93 -2.86 4.71
C THR A 7 -31.52 -2.27 4.87
N THR A 8 -31.07 -2.02 6.11
CA THR A 8 -29.73 -1.52 6.39
C THR A 8 -28.65 -2.50 5.89
N GLU A 9 -28.80 -3.79 6.17
CA GLU A 9 -27.84 -4.80 5.69
C GLU A 9 -27.89 -4.99 4.17
N VAL A 10 -29.08 -4.90 3.56
CA VAL A 10 -29.22 -4.92 2.09
C VAL A 10 -28.47 -3.76 1.46
N VAL A 11 -28.60 -2.54 1.99
CA VAL A 11 -27.88 -1.35 1.49
C VAL A 11 -26.38 -1.52 1.67
N ARG A 12 -25.91 -1.94 2.86
CA ARG A 12 -24.49 -2.18 3.14
C ARG A 12 -23.85 -3.13 2.13
N ASN A 13 -24.43 -4.31 1.96
CA ASN A 13 -23.89 -5.32 1.05
C ASN A 13 -24.01 -4.89 -0.42
N PHE A 14 -25.06 -4.15 -0.77
CA PHE A 14 -25.22 -3.63 -2.13
C PHE A 14 -24.15 -2.62 -2.49
N VAL A 15 -23.80 -1.66 -1.61
CA VAL A 15 -22.78 -0.65 -1.91
C VAL A 15 -21.37 -1.28 -2.00
N ILE A 16 -21.10 -2.32 -1.22
CA ILE A 16 -19.86 -3.12 -1.34
C ILE A 16 -19.82 -3.81 -2.70
N SER A 17 -20.89 -4.55 -3.07
CA SER A 17 -20.97 -5.22 -4.38
C SER A 17 -20.92 -4.23 -5.54
N CYS A 18 -21.48 -3.03 -5.36
CA CYS A 18 -21.37 -1.97 -6.35
C CYS A 18 -19.93 -1.50 -6.54
N ALA A 19 -19.16 -1.35 -5.46
CA ALA A 19 -17.74 -1.01 -5.53
C ALA A 19 -16.92 -2.14 -6.19
N GLU A 20 -17.27 -3.41 -5.97
CA GLU A 20 -16.66 -4.54 -6.68
C GLU A 20 -16.91 -4.49 -8.19
N ASP A 21 -18.13 -4.15 -8.63
CA ASP A 21 -18.45 -3.96 -10.05
C ASP A 21 -17.69 -2.76 -10.66
N MET A 22 -17.53 -1.66 -9.89
CA MET A 22 -16.71 -0.51 -10.29
C MET A 22 -15.26 -0.95 -10.53
N ASN A 23 -14.69 -1.70 -9.61
CA ASN A 23 -13.32 -2.19 -9.68
C ASN A 23 -13.10 -3.14 -10.86
N ALA A 24 -14.03 -4.07 -11.07
CA ALA A 24 -14.01 -4.96 -12.23
C ALA A 24 -14.09 -4.18 -13.56
N SER A 25 -14.86 -3.09 -13.61
CA SER A 25 -14.93 -2.19 -14.76
C SER A 25 -13.59 -1.50 -15.01
N LEU A 26 -12.95 -0.95 -13.96
CA LEU A 26 -11.64 -0.32 -14.02
C LEU A 26 -10.59 -1.27 -14.60
N TRP A 27 -10.43 -2.44 -14.00
CA TRP A 27 -9.38 -3.39 -14.39
C TRP A 27 -9.55 -3.94 -15.81
N ARG A 28 -10.79 -4.11 -16.29
CA ARG A 28 -11.07 -4.61 -17.64
C ARG A 28 -10.84 -3.58 -18.74
N SER A 29 -10.90 -2.30 -18.41
CA SER A 29 -10.78 -1.20 -19.38
C SER A 29 -9.50 -0.39 -19.26
N ALA A 30 -8.67 -0.64 -18.25
CA ALA A 30 -7.38 0.02 -18.07
C ALA A 30 -6.37 -0.36 -19.16
N HIS A 31 -5.48 0.55 -19.48
CA HIS A 31 -4.46 0.42 -20.51
C HIS A 31 -3.09 0.03 -19.94
N SER A 32 -2.78 0.46 -18.71
CA SER A 32 -1.50 0.22 -18.05
C SER A 32 -1.48 -1.10 -17.29
N ALA A 33 -0.41 -1.89 -17.48
CA ALA A 33 -0.24 -3.19 -16.81
C ALA A 33 -0.24 -3.08 -15.28
N ILE A 34 0.27 -1.99 -14.74
CA ILE A 34 0.25 -1.72 -13.29
C ILE A 34 -1.20 -1.68 -12.74
N ILE A 35 -2.18 -1.22 -13.54
CA ILE A 35 -3.59 -1.18 -13.13
C ILE A 35 -4.29 -2.50 -13.43
N TYR A 36 -4.19 -3.05 -14.67
CA TYR A 36 -4.98 -4.23 -15.03
C TYR A 36 -4.37 -5.56 -14.58
N GLU A 37 -3.05 -5.68 -14.40
CA GLU A 37 -2.37 -6.84 -13.80
C GLU A 37 -1.98 -6.57 -12.34
N GLY A 38 -1.23 -5.48 -12.10
CA GLY A 38 -0.73 -5.12 -10.78
C GLY A 38 -1.82 -4.75 -9.77
N LYS A 39 -2.99 -4.33 -10.25
CA LYS A 39 -4.13 -3.90 -9.42
C LYS A 39 -3.84 -2.66 -8.56
N ASP A 40 -2.93 -1.79 -9.04
CA ASP A 40 -2.55 -0.57 -8.34
C ASP A 40 -3.64 0.49 -8.46
N SER A 41 -4.72 0.25 -7.76
CA SER A 41 -5.91 1.09 -7.79
C SER A 41 -6.83 0.82 -6.60
N ALA A 42 -7.76 1.74 -6.36
CA ALA A 42 -8.86 1.58 -5.42
C ALA A 42 -10.10 2.32 -5.91
N VAL A 43 -11.28 1.81 -5.59
CA VAL A 43 -12.55 2.46 -5.87
C VAL A 43 -13.43 2.47 -4.63
N ALA A 44 -14.25 3.51 -4.50
CA ALA A 44 -15.16 3.63 -3.38
C ALA A 44 -16.43 4.41 -3.76
N LEU A 45 -17.48 4.19 -2.97
CA LEU A 45 -18.72 4.95 -2.98
C LEU A 45 -18.87 5.69 -1.66
N MET A 46 -19.32 6.93 -1.72
CA MET A 46 -19.56 7.82 -0.59
C MET A 46 -20.99 8.35 -0.61
N ASP A 47 -21.46 8.81 0.55
CA ASP A 47 -22.69 9.58 0.65
C ASP A 47 -22.54 11.00 0.07
N GLU A 48 -23.61 11.78 0.13
CA GLU A 48 -23.64 13.19 -0.32
C GLU A 48 -22.73 14.11 0.49
N HIS A 49 -22.21 13.67 1.63
CA HIS A 49 -21.25 14.40 2.47
C HIS A 49 -19.79 13.99 2.21
N GLY A 50 -19.57 12.97 1.39
CA GLY A 50 -18.24 12.39 1.14
C GLY A 50 -17.80 11.37 2.18
N ASN A 51 -18.73 10.82 2.97
CA ASN A 51 -18.43 9.76 3.94
C ASN A 51 -18.43 8.40 3.24
N MET A 52 -17.42 7.59 3.51
CA MET A 52 -17.26 6.25 2.93
C MET A 52 -18.46 5.34 3.24
N LEU A 53 -19.03 4.73 2.22
CA LEU A 53 -20.14 3.77 2.34
C LEU A 53 -19.73 2.36 1.93
N GLY A 54 -19.02 2.23 0.83
CA GLY A 54 -18.57 0.98 0.28
C GLY A 54 -17.28 1.12 -0.49
N GLN A 55 -16.48 0.08 -0.42
CA GLN A 55 -15.19 -0.02 -1.09
C GLN A 55 -14.99 -1.43 -1.63
N SER A 56 -14.17 -1.58 -2.65
CA SER A 56 -13.71 -2.89 -3.11
C SER A 56 -12.30 -3.21 -2.61
N THR A 57 -11.87 -4.43 -2.85
CA THR A 57 -10.46 -4.82 -2.71
C THR A 57 -9.60 -3.95 -3.62
N GLY A 58 -8.53 -3.38 -3.07
CA GLY A 58 -7.58 -2.52 -3.78
C GLY A 58 -6.39 -2.20 -2.90
N VAL A 59 -5.58 -1.22 -3.28
CA VAL A 59 -4.46 -0.74 -2.44
C VAL A 59 -5.03 -0.08 -1.19
N PRO A 60 -4.77 -0.61 0.02
CA PRO A 60 -5.41 -0.14 1.25
C PRO A 60 -5.07 1.31 1.58
N LEU A 61 -3.83 1.73 1.28
CA LEU A 61 -3.40 3.11 1.50
C LEU A 61 -4.19 4.11 0.64
N PHE A 62 -4.66 3.71 -0.55
CA PHE A 62 -5.54 4.54 -1.37
C PHE A 62 -6.94 4.66 -0.76
N ILE A 63 -7.45 3.55 -0.26
CA ILE A 63 -8.78 3.48 0.34
C ILE A 63 -8.87 4.38 1.57
N GLY A 64 -7.86 4.38 2.42
CA GLY A 64 -7.83 5.16 3.66
C GLY A 64 -7.86 6.69 3.48
N ALA A 65 -7.58 7.21 2.27
CA ALA A 65 -7.55 8.64 1.95
C ALA A 65 -8.50 9.07 0.82
N ILE A 66 -9.25 8.15 0.20
CA ILE A 66 -10.07 8.50 -0.97
C ILE A 66 -11.27 9.37 -0.60
N ASP A 67 -11.84 9.19 0.60
CA ASP A 67 -12.95 9.96 1.12
C ASP A 67 -12.58 11.43 1.42
N VAL A 68 -11.36 11.69 1.91
CA VAL A 68 -10.91 13.06 2.16
C VAL A 68 -10.72 13.84 0.86
N CYS A 69 -10.31 13.18 -0.23
CA CYS A 69 -10.28 13.80 -1.57
C CYS A 69 -11.67 14.23 -2.03
N VAL A 70 -12.69 13.39 -1.83
CA VAL A 70 -14.08 13.71 -2.20
C VAL A 70 -14.59 14.89 -1.38
N ARG A 71 -14.34 14.91 -0.06
CA ARG A 71 -14.72 16.06 0.78
C ARG A 71 -14.02 17.34 0.36
N TYR A 72 -12.73 17.26 0.00
CA TYR A 72 -11.96 18.42 -0.47
C TYR A 72 -12.50 18.98 -1.80
N VAL A 73 -12.84 18.12 -2.77
CA VAL A 73 -13.49 18.55 -4.03
C VAL A 73 -14.85 19.18 -3.74
N LYS A 74 -15.64 18.58 -2.84
CA LYS A 74 -16.95 19.12 -2.44
C LYS A 74 -16.83 20.50 -1.78
N GLU A 75 -15.88 20.69 -0.89
CA GLU A 75 -15.60 21.98 -0.25
C GLU A 75 -15.15 23.03 -1.28
N TYR A 76 -14.26 22.66 -2.21
CA TYR A 76 -13.72 23.56 -3.22
C TYR A 76 -14.79 24.06 -4.21
N TYR A 77 -15.68 23.19 -4.68
CA TYR A 77 -16.69 23.55 -5.69
C TYR A 77 -18.05 23.95 -5.11
N GLY A 78 -18.35 23.56 -3.87
CA GLY A 78 -19.64 23.88 -3.23
C GLY A 78 -20.84 23.50 -4.10
N ASP A 79 -21.70 24.48 -4.36
CA ASP A 79 -22.93 24.31 -5.16
C ASP A 79 -22.67 24.21 -6.68
N ASP A 80 -21.44 24.46 -7.17
CA ASP A 80 -21.08 24.30 -8.60
C ASP A 80 -20.69 22.84 -8.93
N ILE A 81 -21.30 21.87 -8.27
CA ILE A 81 -21.19 20.44 -8.61
C ILE A 81 -22.47 20.03 -9.33
N GLY A 82 -22.33 19.64 -10.60
CA GLY A 82 -23.47 19.26 -11.47
C GLY A 82 -23.49 17.80 -11.85
N GLU A 83 -24.69 17.34 -12.26
CA GLU A 83 -24.86 16.00 -12.81
C GLU A 83 -23.98 15.80 -14.05
N GLY A 84 -23.26 14.68 -14.09
CA GLY A 84 -22.36 14.34 -15.19
C GLY A 84 -20.96 14.95 -15.11
N ASP A 85 -20.64 15.72 -14.07
CA ASP A 85 -19.30 16.25 -13.85
C ASP A 85 -18.30 15.13 -13.51
N ILE A 86 -17.03 15.33 -13.83
CA ILE A 86 -15.90 14.54 -13.33
C ILE A 86 -14.78 15.49 -12.94
N PHE A 87 -14.22 15.23 -11.78
CA PHE A 87 -13.06 15.92 -11.22
C PHE A 87 -11.89 14.98 -11.13
N ILE A 88 -10.66 15.51 -11.25
CA ILE A 88 -9.42 14.78 -10.95
C ILE A 88 -8.56 15.57 -10.00
N MET A 89 -7.73 14.88 -9.20
CA MET A 89 -6.72 15.47 -8.35
C MET A 89 -5.66 14.44 -7.95
N ASN A 90 -4.44 14.92 -7.64
CA ASN A 90 -3.35 14.07 -7.19
C ASN A 90 -2.42 14.74 -6.16
N ASP A 91 -2.53 16.05 -5.94
CA ASP A 91 -1.58 16.81 -5.14
C ASP A 91 -1.48 16.30 -3.70
N SER A 92 -0.26 15.97 -3.27
CA SER A 92 0.05 15.37 -1.95
C SER A 92 -0.35 16.28 -0.78
N TYR A 93 -0.35 17.60 -0.97
CA TYR A 93 -0.72 18.58 0.05
C TYR A 93 -2.20 18.97 0.03
N MET A 94 -2.92 18.53 -1.03
CA MET A 94 -4.35 18.72 -1.23
C MET A 94 -5.13 17.39 -1.09
N GLN A 95 -4.75 16.54 -0.13
CA GLN A 95 -5.36 15.23 0.17
C GLN A 95 -5.03 14.09 -0.82
N GLY A 96 -4.11 14.30 -1.78
CA GLY A 96 -3.58 13.23 -2.63
C GLY A 96 -2.59 12.32 -1.89
N THR A 97 -2.07 11.34 -2.61
CA THR A 97 -0.93 10.52 -2.24
C THR A 97 0.32 11.02 -2.98
N HIS A 98 1.13 10.20 -3.66
CA HIS A 98 2.11 10.78 -4.58
C HIS A 98 1.45 11.15 -5.92
N LEU A 99 2.14 11.94 -6.77
CA LEU A 99 1.50 12.54 -7.93
C LEU A 99 1.03 11.52 -8.97
N HIS A 100 1.62 10.33 -9.02
CA HIS A 100 1.19 9.24 -9.91
C HIS A 100 -0.21 8.70 -9.57
N ASP A 101 -0.67 8.86 -8.33
CA ASP A 101 -1.95 8.33 -7.85
C ASP A 101 -3.09 9.31 -8.12
N VAL A 102 -3.56 9.36 -9.36
CA VAL A 102 -4.64 10.26 -9.75
C VAL A 102 -5.99 9.74 -9.28
N THR A 103 -6.71 10.56 -8.52
CA THR A 103 -8.09 10.27 -8.08
C THR A 103 -9.07 10.95 -9.01
N ALA A 104 -9.91 10.15 -9.70
CA ALA A 104 -11.09 10.64 -10.41
C ALA A 104 -12.30 10.56 -9.50
N ILE A 105 -13.15 11.60 -9.51
CA ILE A 105 -14.32 11.77 -8.63
C ILE A 105 -15.51 12.20 -9.47
N GLY A 106 -16.65 11.52 -9.33
CA GLY A 106 -17.90 11.89 -9.99
C GLY A 106 -19.07 11.94 -9.02
N PRO A 107 -19.88 13.01 -9.00
CA PRO A 107 -21.08 13.09 -8.22
C PRO A 107 -22.15 12.14 -8.79
N ILE A 108 -22.95 11.57 -7.91
CA ILE A 108 -24.06 10.69 -8.25
C ILE A 108 -25.37 11.41 -7.91
N PHE A 109 -26.15 11.69 -8.94
CA PHE A 109 -27.44 12.35 -8.81
C PHE A 109 -28.59 11.34 -9.00
N TYR A 110 -29.69 11.57 -8.28
CA TYR A 110 -30.94 10.84 -8.46
C TYR A 110 -32.12 11.81 -8.41
N LYS A 111 -32.87 11.89 -9.51
CA LYS A 111 -34.01 12.83 -9.66
C LYS A 111 -33.65 14.29 -9.37
N GLY A 112 -32.44 14.71 -9.75
CA GLY A 112 -31.95 16.07 -9.56
C GLY A 112 -31.35 16.37 -8.18
N GLU A 113 -31.32 15.39 -7.26
CA GLU A 113 -30.68 15.52 -5.95
C GLU A 113 -29.33 14.81 -5.93
N LEU A 114 -28.32 15.44 -5.31
CA LEU A 114 -27.03 14.80 -5.04
C LEU A 114 -27.24 13.73 -3.95
N ILE A 115 -26.89 12.48 -4.26
CA ILE A 115 -27.06 11.31 -3.37
C ILE A 115 -25.70 10.83 -2.85
N GLY A 116 -24.63 11.08 -3.56
CA GLY A 116 -23.30 10.61 -3.19
C GLY A 116 -22.27 10.86 -4.25
N PHE A 117 -21.14 10.18 -4.10
CA PHE A 117 -20.01 10.24 -5.01
C PHE A 117 -19.46 8.85 -5.30
N GLY A 118 -18.98 8.65 -6.53
CA GLY A 118 -18.09 7.56 -6.87
C GLY A 118 -16.68 8.10 -7.06
N ALA A 119 -15.69 7.39 -6.54
CA ALA A 119 -14.30 7.74 -6.73
C ALA A 119 -13.48 6.53 -7.17
N ALA A 120 -12.47 6.78 -8.02
CA ALA A 120 -11.51 5.80 -8.49
C ALA A 120 -10.11 6.42 -8.45
N ARG A 121 -9.20 5.86 -7.65
CA ARG A 121 -7.78 6.21 -7.61
C ARG A 121 -6.99 5.14 -8.33
N ALA A 122 -6.05 5.54 -9.18
CA ALA A 122 -5.18 4.63 -9.90
C ALA A 122 -3.80 5.24 -10.10
N HIS A 123 -2.77 4.41 -10.00
CA HIS A 123 -1.39 4.80 -10.30
C HIS A 123 -1.19 4.91 -11.80
N TRP A 124 -0.95 6.12 -12.32
CA TRP A 124 -0.60 6.33 -13.72
C TRP A 124 0.88 6.10 -13.94
N ASN A 125 1.22 5.34 -14.96
CA ASN A 125 2.62 4.98 -15.25
C ASN A 125 3.54 6.18 -15.49
N ASP A 126 3.02 7.30 -15.97
CA ASP A 126 3.80 8.51 -16.20
C ASP A 126 2.93 9.76 -16.01
N ILE A 127 3.46 10.69 -15.27
CA ILE A 127 2.85 11.99 -14.94
C ILE A 127 3.78 13.16 -15.27
N GLY A 128 4.83 12.90 -16.07
CA GLY A 128 5.80 13.92 -16.49
C GLY A 128 6.85 14.29 -15.44
N ALA A 129 7.18 13.39 -14.52
CA ALA A 129 8.27 13.53 -13.58
C ALA A 129 9.65 13.61 -14.28
N ILE A 130 10.71 13.95 -13.55
CA ILE A 130 12.07 13.99 -14.12
C ILE A 130 12.51 12.61 -14.64
N ASP A 131 12.15 11.53 -13.94
CA ASP A 131 12.33 10.15 -14.41
C ASP A 131 10.96 9.55 -14.79
N PRO A 132 10.89 8.65 -15.78
CA PRO A 132 9.68 7.89 -16.09
C PRO A 132 9.33 6.90 -14.98
N GLY A 133 8.05 6.68 -14.76
CA GLY A 133 7.60 5.90 -13.62
C GLY A 133 7.71 6.72 -12.34
N SER A 134 8.41 6.22 -11.33
CA SER A 134 8.64 6.94 -10.09
C SER A 134 10.07 7.42 -9.98
N THR A 135 10.28 8.69 -9.64
CA THR A 135 11.62 9.28 -9.54
C THR A 135 12.30 8.92 -8.21
N MET A 136 13.53 8.36 -8.29
CA MET A 136 14.27 7.87 -7.12
C MET A 136 15.11 8.94 -6.41
N GLY A 137 15.02 10.20 -6.79
CA GLY A 137 15.94 11.20 -6.26
C GLY A 137 15.41 12.62 -6.31
N SER A 138 14.08 12.78 -6.26
CA SER A 138 13.45 14.08 -6.13
C SER A 138 13.79 14.72 -4.79
N THR A 139 13.99 16.03 -4.83
CA THR A 139 14.27 16.87 -3.66
C THR A 139 13.19 17.93 -3.43
N ASN A 140 12.22 17.99 -4.32
CA ASN A 140 11.04 18.82 -4.18
C ASN A 140 9.92 18.27 -5.07
N ILE A 141 8.68 18.57 -4.71
CA ILE A 141 7.47 18.06 -5.37
C ILE A 141 7.38 18.44 -6.87
N TYR A 142 8.01 19.54 -7.31
CA TYR A 142 7.99 19.97 -8.70
C TYR A 142 8.78 19.06 -9.65
N GLN A 143 9.63 18.20 -9.11
CA GLN A 143 10.38 17.19 -9.86
C GLN A 143 9.57 15.90 -10.06
N GLU A 144 8.47 15.73 -9.33
CA GLU A 144 7.69 14.49 -9.27
C GLU A 144 6.55 14.45 -10.31
N GLY A 145 6.36 15.52 -11.09
CA GLY A 145 5.44 15.54 -12.22
C GLY A 145 4.32 16.58 -12.14
N LEU A 146 3.28 16.38 -12.95
CA LEU A 146 2.16 17.28 -13.04
C LEU A 146 1.32 17.25 -11.78
N ARG A 147 1.23 18.39 -11.10
CA ARG A 147 0.39 18.59 -9.92
C ARG A 147 -1.02 19.01 -10.34
N LEU A 148 -2.01 18.29 -9.88
CA LEU A 148 -3.41 18.53 -10.13
C LEU A 148 -4.13 18.76 -8.78
N GLY A 149 -4.53 20.01 -8.53
CA GLY A 149 -5.52 20.32 -7.50
C GLY A 149 -6.92 19.86 -7.97
N PRO A 150 -7.98 20.19 -7.24
CA PRO A 150 -9.35 19.87 -7.67
C PRO A 150 -9.63 20.44 -9.07
N THR A 151 -9.63 19.60 -10.07
CA THR A 151 -9.71 20.02 -11.49
C THR A 151 -10.90 19.34 -12.15
N ARG A 152 -11.89 20.12 -12.60
CA ARG A 152 -13.03 19.61 -13.38
C ARG A 152 -12.58 19.34 -14.81
N ILE A 153 -12.66 18.08 -15.26
CA ILE A 153 -12.26 17.65 -16.61
C ILE A 153 -13.44 17.26 -17.50
N VAL A 154 -14.60 16.98 -16.88
CA VAL A 154 -15.87 16.79 -17.57
C VAL A 154 -16.90 17.69 -16.91
N LYS A 155 -17.68 18.46 -17.69
CA LYS A 155 -18.77 19.30 -17.22
C LYS A 155 -20.07 18.89 -17.90
N GLY A 156 -21.07 18.49 -17.10
CA GLY A 156 -22.38 18.07 -17.61
C GLY A 156 -22.29 16.94 -18.65
N GLY A 157 -21.40 15.96 -18.44
CA GLY A 157 -21.15 14.84 -19.35
C GLY A 157 -20.27 15.15 -20.56
N LYS A 158 -19.79 16.39 -20.73
CA LYS A 158 -18.94 16.82 -21.86
C LYS A 158 -17.50 17.01 -21.39
N GLN A 159 -16.56 16.37 -22.10
CA GLN A 159 -15.13 16.53 -21.83
C GLN A 159 -14.70 17.98 -22.07
N ILE A 160 -13.88 18.52 -21.18
CA ILE A 160 -13.19 19.79 -21.34
C ILE A 160 -11.90 19.51 -22.10
N ARG A 161 -11.93 19.75 -23.41
CA ARG A 161 -10.87 19.35 -24.35
C ARG A 161 -9.49 19.82 -23.92
N GLU A 162 -9.39 21.05 -23.44
CA GLU A 162 -8.13 21.69 -23.04
C GLU A 162 -7.40 20.87 -21.96
N TRP A 163 -8.13 20.26 -21.02
CA TRP A 163 -7.54 19.40 -20.01
C TRP A 163 -7.00 18.10 -20.58
N TYR A 164 -7.72 17.46 -21.51
CA TYR A 164 -7.23 16.25 -22.17
C TYR A 164 -6.00 16.52 -23.03
N ASP A 165 -5.96 17.65 -23.73
CA ASP A 165 -4.80 18.09 -24.50
C ASP A 165 -3.61 18.38 -23.55
N HIS A 166 -3.87 19.01 -22.39
CA HIS A 166 -2.85 19.29 -21.39
C HIS A 166 -2.25 18.00 -20.79
N LEU A 167 -3.10 17.03 -20.45
CA LEU A 167 -2.62 15.71 -19.96
C LEU A 167 -1.73 15.04 -21.01
N ARG A 168 -2.16 15.01 -22.29
CA ARG A 168 -1.37 14.39 -23.37
C ARG A 168 0.00 15.03 -23.57
N LEU A 169 0.12 16.33 -23.35
CA LEU A 169 1.37 17.08 -23.51
C LEU A 169 2.34 16.90 -22.35
N ASN A 170 1.86 16.47 -21.19
CA ASN A 170 2.65 16.36 -19.96
C ASN A 170 2.95 14.91 -19.54
N THR A 171 2.81 13.96 -20.45
CA THR A 171 3.15 12.54 -20.23
C THR A 171 3.91 11.97 -21.42
N ARG A 172 4.80 11.04 -21.18
CA ARG A 172 5.50 10.27 -22.22
C ARG A 172 4.63 9.16 -22.82
N LEU A 173 3.55 8.77 -22.10
CA LEU A 173 2.63 7.69 -22.46
C LEU A 173 1.19 8.20 -22.63
N PRO A 174 0.90 9.16 -23.56
CA PRO A 174 -0.37 9.88 -23.62
C PRO A 174 -1.60 8.97 -23.82
N ASP A 175 -1.47 7.90 -24.61
CA ASP A 175 -2.59 6.99 -24.87
C ASP A 175 -2.90 6.11 -23.65
N ALA A 176 -1.88 5.66 -22.92
CA ALA A 176 -2.07 4.94 -21.67
C ALA A 176 -2.71 5.83 -20.59
N THR A 177 -2.17 7.03 -20.37
CA THR A 177 -2.66 7.98 -19.36
C THR A 177 -4.13 8.37 -19.61
N VAL A 178 -4.50 8.73 -20.85
CA VAL A 178 -5.90 9.08 -21.16
C VAL A 178 -6.81 7.86 -21.18
N GLY A 179 -6.28 6.68 -21.57
CA GLY A 179 -7.00 5.40 -21.50
C GLY A 179 -7.33 4.99 -20.07
N ASP A 180 -6.37 5.10 -19.15
CA ASP A 180 -6.55 4.81 -17.73
C ASP A 180 -7.52 5.79 -17.06
N LEU A 181 -7.45 7.09 -17.40
CA LEU A 181 -8.47 8.05 -16.99
C LEU A 181 -9.87 7.67 -17.49
N GLY A 182 -9.97 7.22 -18.75
CA GLY A 182 -11.22 6.70 -19.32
C GLY A 182 -11.77 5.50 -18.53
N ALA A 183 -10.90 4.60 -18.09
CA ALA A 183 -11.24 3.45 -17.28
C ALA A 183 -11.73 3.84 -15.87
N GLN A 184 -11.10 4.84 -15.23
CA GLN A 184 -11.56 5.41 -13.97
C GLN A 184 -12.97 6.03 -14.09
N ILE A 185 -13.21 6.80 -15.15
CA ILE A 185 -14.54 7.37 -15.44
C ILE A 185 -15.57 6.27 -15.67
N ALA A 186 -15.24 5.20 -16.40
CA ALA A 186 -16.13 4.07 -16.64
C ALA A 186 -16.49 3.33 -15.33
N ALA A 187 -15.54 3.21 -14.40
CA ALA A 187 -15.80 2.67 -13.06
C ALA A 187 -16.80 3.54 -12.29
N ILE A 188 -16.61 4.86 -12.27
CA ILE A 188 -17.52 5.81 -11.62
C ILE A 188 -18.94 5.72 -12.21
N ARG A 189 -19.05 5.68 -13.55
CA ARG A 189 -20.37 5.52 -14.22
C ARG A 189 -21.01 4.17 -13.94
N THR A 190 -20.22 3.13 -13.68
CA THR A 190 -20.74 1.84 -13.23
C THR A 190 -21.36 1.97 -11.83
N GLY A 191 -20.68 2.65 -10.89
CA GLY A 191 -21.20 2.96 -9.56
C GLY A 191 -22.51 3.77 -9.61
N GLU A 192 -22.54 4.85 -10.39
CA GLU A 192 -23.69 5.69 -10.60
C GLU A 192 -24.92 4.89 -11.08
N ARG A 193 -24.74 4.09 -12.14
CA ARG A 193 -25.81 3.23 -12.68
C ARG A 193 -26.32 2.21 -11.67
N ARG A 194 -25.41 1.54 -10.95
CA ARG A 194 -25.77 0.51 -9.95
C ARG A 194 -26.51 1.14 -8.77
N LEU A 195 -26.01 2.25 -8.23
CA LEU A 195 -26.68 2.95 -7.14
C LEU A 195 -28.07 3.46 -7.55
N GLY A 196 -28.20 3.98 -8.78
CA GLY A 196 -29.49 4.37 -9.34
C GLY A 196 -30.50 3.22 -9.34
N GLN A 197 -30.09 1.98 -9.69
CA GLN A 197 -30.96 0.79 -9.63
C GLN A 197 -31.44 0.48 -8.20
N LEU A 198 -30.61 0.68 -7.19
CA LEU A 198 -31.02 0.52 -5.80
C LEU A 198 -32.05 1.59 -5.40
N LEU A 199 -31.76 2.86 -5.73
CA LEU A 199 -32.61 4.01 -5.41
C LEU A 199 -34.01 3.92 -6.03
N GLU A 200 -34.14 3.34 -7.24
CA GLU A 200 -35.45 3.05 -7.84
C GLU A 200 -36.28 2.03 -7.03
N ARG A 201 -35.61 1.14 -6.30
CA ARG A 201 -36.29 0.09 -5.50
C ARG A 201 -36.70 0.57 -4.11
N ILE A 202 -35.83 1.34 -3.42
CA ILE A 202 -36.03 1.68 -2.01
C ILE A 202 -36.28 3.17 -1.75
N GLY A 203 -35.99 4.04 -2.74
CA GLY A 203 -36.07 5.49 -2.63
C GLY A 203 -34.90 6.13 -1.87
N ALA A 204 -34.65 7.42 -2.12
CA ALA A 204 -33.53 8.16 -1.56
C ALA A 204 -33.61 8.31 -0.03
N GLU A 205 -34.78 8.56 0.55
CA GLU A 205 -34.96 8.70 2.00
C GLU A 205 -34.58 7.41 2.77
N THR A 206 -35.06 6.25 2.27
CA THR A 206 -34.74 4.95 2.88
C THR A 206 -33.25 4.65 2.76
N TYR A 207 -32.65 4.97 1.61
CA TYR A 207 -31.21 4.83 1.39
C TYR A 207 -30.41 5.65 2.40
N ARG A 208 -30.69 6.98 2.52
CA ARG A 208 -29.99 7.85 3.48
C ARG A 208 -30.13 7.35 4.93
N ALA A 209 -31.34 6.93 5.31
CA ALA A 209 -31.58 6.37 6.65
C ALA A 209 -30.76 5.09 6.90
N ALA A 210 -30.63 4.21 5.89
CA ALA A 210 -29.81 3.01 5.98
C ALA A 210 -28.31 3.36 6.09
N CYS A 211 -27.81 4.33 5.32
CA CYS A 211 -26.43 4.82 5.42
C CYS A 211 -26.11 5.33 6.83
N GLN A 212 -26.99 6.14 7.43
CA GLN A 212 -26.81 6.62 8.80
C GLN A 212 -26.75 5.46 9.82
N ASN A 213 -27.59 4.43 9.66
CA ASN A 213 -27.54 3.25 10.51
C ASN A 213 -26.21 2.49 10.35
N VAL A 214 -25.65 2.40 9.13
CA VAL A 214 -24.35 1.78 8.87
C VAL A 214 -23.24 2.54 9.62
N PHE A 215 -23.26 3.88 9.57
CA PHE A 215 -22.27 4.70 10.28
C PHE A 215 -22.41 4.57 11.80
N GLU A 216 -23.63 4.61 12.33
CA GLU A 216 -23.90 4.45 13.76
C GLU A 216 -23.40 3.10 14.30
N GLN A 217 -23.64 2.03 13.55
CA GLN A 217 -23.13 0.71 13.90
C GLN A 217 -21.60 0.67 13.91
N ALA A 218 -20.93 1.28 12.92
CA ALA A 218 -19.48 1.33 12.88
C ALA A 218 -18.91 2.09 14.08
N ARG A 219 -19.46 3.28 14.40
CA ARG A 219 -19.08 4.07 15.58
C ARG A 219 -19.15 3.27 16.88
N ARG A 220 -20.30 2.62 17.10
CA ARG A 220 -20.51 1.82 18.31
C ARG A 220 -19.49 0.69 18.42
N LEU A 221 -19.27 -0.01 17.33
CA LEU A 221 -18.39 -1.18 17.32
C LEU A 221 -16.91 -0.81 17.44
N ASP A 222 -16.48 0.33 16.90
CA ASP A 222 -15.12 0.84 17.10
C ASP A 222 -14.90 1.28 18.57
N ARG A 223 -15.90 1.95 19.20
CA ARG A 223 -15.82 2.28 20.63
C ARG A 223 -15.75 1.04 21.52
N GLU A 224 -16.61 0.04 21.27
CA GLU A 224 -16.57 -1.23 21.98
C GLU A 224 -15.20 -1.94 21.83
N ALA A 225 -14.61 -1.88 20.62
CA ALA A 225 -13.31 -2.51 20.36
C ALA A 225 -12.16 -1.82 21.09
N ILE A 226 -12.14 -0.47 21.15
CA ILE A 226 -11.12 0.28 21.90
C ILE A 226 -11.31 0.09 23.41
N ALA A 227 -12.55 0.17 23.91
CA ALA A 227 -12.85 -0.03 25.33
C ALA A 227 -12.47 -1.44 25.86
N ALA A 228 -12.30 -2.40 24.97
CA ALA A 228 -11.82 -3.74 25.33
C ALA A 228 -10.30 -3.82 25.52
N ILE A 229 -9.55 -2.80 25.09
CA ILE A 229 -8.09 -2.72 25.26
C ILE A 229 -7.80 -2.05 26.62
N ALA A 230 -6.85 -2.57 27.36
CA ALA A 230 -6.46 -1.96 28.63
C ALA A 230 -5.88 -0.54 28.44
N ASP A 231 -6.25 0.40 29.30
CA ASP A 231 -5.66 1.74 29.32
C ASP A 231 -4.14 1.65 29.46
N GLY A 232 -3.43 2.43 28.65
CA GLY A 232 -1.96 2.42 28.66
C GLY A 232 -1.35 3.38 27.66
N THR A 233 -0.04 3.54 27.75
CA THR A 233 0.75 4.33 26.83
C THR A 233 2.01 3.57 26.44
N TRP A 234 2.24 3.42 25.15
CA TRP A 234 3.36 2.69 24.56
C TRP A 234 4.13 3.61 23.63
N HIS A 235 5.45 3.57 23.71
CA HIS A 235 6.34 4.33 22.85
C HIS A 235 7.21 3.39 22.02
N ARG A 236 7.35 3.70 20.73
CA ARG A 236 8.24 2.99 19.79
C ARG A 236 8.95 3.97 18.89
N GLU A 237 10.16 3.59 18.49
CA GLU A 237 10.93 4.32 17.48
C GLU A 237 11.69 3.36 16.57
N GLY A 238 11.97 3.81 15.36
CA GLY A 238 12.74 3.10 14.35
C GLY A 238 13.35 4.08 13.35
N TYR A 239 14.11 3.56 12.41
CA TYR A 239 14.87 4.37 11.47
C TYR A 239 14.72 3.84 10.05
N LEU A 240 14.46 4.74 9.10
CA LEU A 240 14.70 4.46 7.69
C LEU A 240 16.21 4.46 7.44
N ASP A 241 16.66 3.68 6.46
CA ASP A 241 18.09 3.57 6.11
C ASP A 241 18.67 4.94 5.73
N ASN A 242 17.94 5.71 4.91
CA ASN A 242 18.18 7.09 4.51
C ASN A 242 16.98 7.66 3.74
N ASP A 243 17.05 8.92 3.31
CA ASP A 243 16.01 9.60 2.53
C ASP A 243 16.14 9.44 0.99
N GLY A 244 17.13 8.70 0.50
CA GLY A 244 17.45 8.51 -0.92
C GLY A 244 18.32 9.62 -1.53
N VAL A 245 18.68 10.66 -0.78
CA VAL A 245 19.55 11.77 -1.19
C VAL A 245 20.80 11.83 -0.31
N GLY A 246 20.61 11.80 1.00
CA GLY A 246 21.67 11.68 2.00
C GLY A 246 21.86 10.23 2.46
N ASP A 247 22.88 10.02 3.33
CA ASP A 247 23.20 8.70 3.90
C ASP A 247 22.75 8.55 5.37
N GLU A 248 22.22 9.62 5.96
CA GLU A 248 21.83 9.63 7.37
C GLU A 248 20.49 8.91 7.58
N PRO A 249 20.37 8.10 8.63
CA PRO A 249 19.11 7.47 9.01
C PRO A 249 18.03 8.50 9.37
N VAL A 250 16.78 8.23 8.97
CA VAL A 250 15.64 9.10 9.27
C VAL A 250 14.82 8.48 10.39
N LYS A 251 14.73 9.18 11.51
CA LYS A 251 14.01 8.69 12.71
C LYS A 251 12.50 8.79 12.53
N VAL A 252 11.79 7.71 12.88
CA VAL A 252 10.34 7.65 13.03
C VAL A 252 10.02 7.30 14.48
N ALA A 253 9.18 8.08 15.14
CA ALA A 253 8.76 7.87 16.51
C ALA A 253 7.24 7.87 16.60
N LEU A 254 6.71 7.03 17.49
CA LEU A 254 5.27 6.88 17.74
C LEU A 254 5.03 6.69 19.24
N THR A 255 4.11 7.46 19.80
CA THR A 255 3.50 7.18 21.10
C THR A 255 2.02 6.88 20.91
N LEU A 256 1.58 5.70 21.35
CA LEU A 256 0.20 5.27 21.31
C LEU A 256 -0.39 5.27 22.71
N THR A 257 -1.54 5.93 22.90
CA THR A 257 -2.24 5.96 24.19
C THR A 257 -3.67 5.47 24.00
N VAL A 258 -4.07 4.47 24.79
CA VAL A 258 -5.47 4.03 24.95
C VAL A 258 -5.99 4.58 26.26
N LYS A 259 -7.14 5.26 26.22
CA LYS A 259 -7.81 5.80 27.39
C LYS A 259 -9.32 5.71 27.25
N GLY A 260 -9.92 4.73 27.90
CA GLY A 260 -11.36 4.44 27.77
C GLY A 260 -11.74 4.03 26.35
N GLU A 261 -12.49 4.87 25.64
CA GLU A 261 -12.89 4.67 24.25
C GLU A 261 -12.00 5.41 23.24
N ASP A 262 -10.96 6.11 23.69
CA ASP A 262 -10.11 6.95 22.86
C ASP A 262 -8.76 6.27 22.58
N LEU A 263 -8.32 6.37 21.32
CA LEU A 263 -6.99 5.99 20.86
C LEU A 263 -6.26 7.25 20.36
N ILE A 264 -5.16 7.60 20.99
CA ILE A 264 -4.35 8.77 20.65
C ILE A 264 -3.03 8.29 20.04
N VAL A 265 -2.75 8.75 18.82
CA VAL A 265 -1.50 8.49 18.09
C VAL A 265 -0.71 9.78 18.04
N ASP A 266 0.45 9.82 18.70
CA ASP A 266 1.33 10.98 18.75
C ASP A 266 2.65 10.69 18.04
N LEU A 267 2.96 11.47 17.00
CA LEU A 267 4.16 11.36 16.16
C LEU A 267 5.29 12.31 16.61
N THR A 268 5.15 12.93 17.78
CA THR A 268 6.20 13.80 18.37
C THR A 268 7.49 12.99 18.56
N GLY A 269 8.61 13.56 18.11
CA GLY A 269 9.93 12.91 18.15
C GLY A 269 10.34 12.26 16.81
N THR A 270 9.44 12.19 15.82
CA THR A 270 9.79 11.88 14.43
C THR A 270 10.61 13.03 13.82
N SER A 271 11.55 12.70 12.92
CA SER A 271 12.35 13.67 12.18
C SER A 271 11.47 14.70 11.46
N GLY A 272 11.99 15.91 11.33
CA GLY A 272 11.42 16.93 10.44
C GLY A 272 11.42 16.50 8.98
N PRO A 273 10.85 17.32 8.07
CA PRO A 273 10.92 17.07 6.64
C PRO A 273 12.37 16.92 6.18
N VAL A 274 12.62 15.90 5.36
CA VAL A 274 13.96 15.56 4.83
C VAL A 274 14.10 16.02 3.38
N ALA A 275 15.33 16.08 2.89
CA ALA A 275 15.63 16.52 1.52
C ALA A 275 15.11 15.56 0.45
N GLY A 276 15.13 14.26 0.75
CA GLY A 276 14.65 13.22 -0.18
C GLY A 276 13.13 13.03 -0.11
N SER A 277 12.64 12.10 -0.89
CA SER A 277 11.22 11.94 -1.24
C SER A 277 10.40 11.05 -0.30
N VAL A 278 10.89 10.76 0.90
CA VAL A 278 10.18 9.92 1.90
C VAL A 278 9.21 10.72 2.80
N ASN A 279 9.03 12.01 2.52
CA ASN A 279 8.06 12.82 3.27
C ASN A 279 6.63 12.45 2.92
N CYS A 280 5.69 12.75 3.82
CA CYS A 280 4.27 12.49 3.65
C CYS A 280 3.44 13.75 3.95
N GLY A 281 2.36 13.95 3.24
CA GLY A 281 1.29 14.85 3.66
C GLY A 281 0.46 14.23 4.80
N ALA A 282 -0.29 15.06 5.50
CA ALA A 282 -1.10 14.63 6.64
C ALA A 282 -2.13 13.52 6.27
N SER A 283 -2.79 13.64 5.12
CA SER A 283 -3.80 12.66 4.68
C SER A 283 -3.24 11.27 4.40
N GLN A 284 -2.00 11.19 3.90
CA GLN A 284 -1.29 9.94 3.67
C GLN A 284 -0.98 9.25 5.00
N THR A 285 -0.53 10.02 5.98
CA THR A 285 -0.25 9.55 7.34
C THR A 285 -1.52 9.06 8.03
N GLU A 286 -2.60 9.84 7.97
CA GLU A 286 -3.90 9.39 8.50
C GLU A 286 -4.41 8.12 7.82
N SER A 287 -4.24 8.01 6.49
CA SER A 287 -4.62 6.81 5.75
C SER A 287 -3.92 5.57 6.28
N LEU A 288 -2.61 5.65 6.52
CA LEU A 288 -1.87 4.54 7.10
C LEU A 288 -2.37 4.18 8.50
N LEU A 289 -2.55 5.18 9.36
CA LEU A 289 -2.98 4.94 10.73
C LEU A 289 -4.38 4.30 10.79
N ARG A 290 -5.28 4.70 9.88
CA ARG A 290 -6.57 4.03 9.68
C ARG A 290 -6.40 2.57 9.24
N LEU A 291 -5.45 2.29 8.36
CA LEU A 291 -5.14 0.94 7.92
C LEU A 291 -4.56 0.08 9.05
N ALA A 292 -3.58 0.60 9.79
CA ALA A 292 -2.99 -0.09 10.93
C ALA A 292 -4.03 -0.34 12.06
N TYR A 293 -4.90 0.64 12.33
CA TYR A 293 -6.05 0.50 13.20
C TYR A 293 -6.95 -0.67 12.77
N LYS A 294 -7.35 -0.70 11.49
CA LYS A 294 -8.20 -1.77 10.95
C LYS A 294 -7.56 -3.14 11.08
N THR A 295 -6.27 -3.23 10.81
CA THR A 295 -5.52 -4.50 10.87
C THR A 295 -5.53 -5.09 12.28
N MET A 296 -5.36 -4.26 13.32
CA MET A 296 -5.21 -4.73 14.69
C MET A 296 -6.52 -4.75 15.48
N ILE A 297 -7.39 -3.75 15.29
CA ILE A 297 -8.53 -3.52 16.17
C ILE A 297 -9.82 -4.09 15.61
N SER A 298 -10.08 -3.90 14.30
CA SER A 298 -11.34 -4.34 13.71
C SER A 298 -11.19 -4.87 12.27
N PRO A 299 -10.41 -5.96 12.05
CA PRO A 299 -10.01 -6.42 10.72
C PRO A 299 -11.17 -6.97 9.87
N GLU A 300 -12.21 -7.50 10.51
CA GLU A 300 -13.30 -8.22 9.84
C GLU A 300 -14.36 -7.31 9.21
N ARG A 301 -14.25 -5.98 9.40
CA ARG A 301 -15.30 -5.03 9.01
C ARG A 301 -14.83 -4.07 7.95
N ALA A 302 -15.71 -3.76 6.99
CA ALA A 302 -15.45 -2.71 6.01
C ALA A 302 -15.30 -1.34 6.68
N ILE A 303 -14.45 -0.48 6.11
CA ILE A 303 -14.32 0.92 6.51
C ILE A 303 -15.59 1.67 6.08
N THR A 304 -16.11 2.50 6.97
CA THR A 304 -17.26 3.38 6.68
C THR A 304 -17.02 4.77 7.27
N GLY A 305 -17.87 5.73 6.94
CA GLY A 305 -17.82 7.08 7.49
C GLY A 305 -18.05 7.17 9.01
N GLY A 306 -18.47 6.08 9.65
CA GLY A 306 -18.56 5.98 11.12
C GLY A 306 -17.33 5.37 11.77
N SER A 307 -16.33 4.93 10.99
CA SER A 307 -15.09 4.35 11.52
C SER A 307 -14.11 5.44 11.93
N PHE A 308 -13.21 5.11 12.86
CA PHE A 308 -12.06 5.92 13.31
C PHE A 308 -12.38 7.17 14.13
N GLU A 309 -13.63 7.44 14.51
CA GLU A 309 -13.97 8.59 15.36
C GLU A 309 -13.33 8.52 16.76
N THR A 310 -12.92 7.33 17.20
CA THR A 310 -12.20 7.08 18.46
C THR A 310 -10.70 7.36 18.35
N MET A 311 -10.16 7.53 17.13
CA MET A 311 -8.74 7.76 16.90
C MET A 311 -8.47 9.24 16.64
N SER A 312 -7.58 9.82 17.42
CA SER A 312 -7.01 11.15 17.20
C SER A 312 -5.51 11.05 16.91
N VAL A 313 -5.03 11.91 16.00
CA VAL A 313 -3.64 11.91 15.56
C VAL A 313 -3.00 13.27 15.86
N ILE A 314 -1.88 13.25 16.57
CA ILE A 314 -1.05 14.43 16.84
C ILE A 314 0.13 14.38 15.88
N MET A 315 0.14 15.29 14.91
CA MET A 315 1.22 15.45 13.92
C MET A 315 1.86 16.84 14.13
N PRO A 316 3.10 16.92 14.62
CA PRO A 316 3.81 18.21 14.74
C PRO A 316 3.92 18.92 13.38
N GLU A 317 3.96 20.25 13.39
CA GLU A 317 4.09 21.03 12.14
C GLU A 317 5.39 20.73 11.39
N GLU A 318 6.49 20.54 12.12
CA GLU A 318 7.80 20.18 11.59
C GLU A 318 8.03 18.67 11.69
N CYS A 319 7.20 17.88 11.00
CA CYS A 319 7.29 16.41 10.97
C CYS A 319 7.26 15.93 9.51
N MET A 320 8.11 14.94 9.18
CA MET A 320 8.11 14.36 7.83
C MET A 320 6.75 13.75 7.44
N PHE A 321 5.93 13.37 8.41
CA PHE A 321 4.57 12.84 8.23
C PHE A 321 3.48 13.93 8.16
N ASN A 322 3.86 15.20 8.22
CA ASN A 322 3.01 16.36 8.03
C ASN A 322 3.75 17.41 7.19
N ALA A 323 4.53 16.94 6.23
CA ALA A 323 5.36 17.77 5.38
C ALA A 323 4.53 18.80 4.61
N LYS A 324 5.15 19.93 4.33
CA LYS A 324 4.57 21.03 3.57
C LYS A 324 5.33 21.24 2.27
N GLU A 325 4.66 21.86 1.31
CA GLU A 325 5.29 22.30 0.08
C GLU A 325 6.57 23.13 0.38
N PRO A 326 7.70 22.87 -0.30
CA PRO A 326 7.85 22.05 -1.52
C PRO A 326 8.46 20.66 -1.29
N ALA A 327 8.33 20.04 -0.11
CA ALA A 327 8.97 18.76 0.19
C ALA A 327 8.62 17.68 -0.85
N ALA A 328 9.57 16.82 -1.20
CA ALA A 328 9.35 15.70 -2.10
C ALA A 328 8.61 14.56 -1.39
N CYS A 329 7.65 13.91 -2.05
CA CYS A 329 6.75 12.90 -1.47
C CYS A 329 6.64 11.61 -2.30
N GLU A 330 7.45 11.40 -3.33
CA GLU A 330 7.31 10.26 -4.24
C GLU A 330 7.37 8.91 -3.53
N TRP A 331 8.26 8.74 -2.54
CA TRP A 331 8.47 7.49 -1.78
C TRP A 331 7.84 7.53 -0.39
N TYR A 332 6.74 8.25 -0.23
CA TYR A 332 6.00 8.43 1.03
C TYR A 332 5.67 7.11 1.75
N PHE A 333 5.39 6.04 1.01
CA PHE A 333 5.01 4.74 1.54
C PHE A 333 6.14 4.02 2.30
N THR A 334 7.41 4.36 2.04
CA THR A 334 8.56 3.79 2.78
C THR A 334 8.50 4.14 4.27
N GLY A 335 8.34 5.44 4.59
CA GLY A 335 8.14 5.89 5.98
C GLY A 335 6.90 5.33 6.62
N LEU A 336 5.82 5.22 5.85
CA LEU A 336 4.54 4.69 6.31
C LEU A 336 4.62 3.18 6.62
N GLY A 337 5.41 2.40 5.88
CA GLY A 337 5.63 0.98 6.17
C GLY A 337 6.27 0.76 7.55
N LEU A 338 7.28 1.57 7.90
CA LEU A 338 7.89 1.53 9.24
C LEU A 338 6.90 2.00 10.31
N LEU A 339 6.16 3.08 10.06
CA LEU A 339 5.16 3.61 11.01
C LEU A 339 4.07 2.57 11.31
N ALA A 340 3.65 1.78 10.30
CA ALA A 340 2.72 0.67 10.48
C ALA A 340 3.26 -0.37 11.47
N ASP A 341 4.51 -0.81 11.31
CA ASP A 341 5.14 -1.76 12.21
C ASP A 341 5.26 -1.23 13.65
N LEU A 342 5.59 0.06 13.82
CA LEU A 342 5.66 0.68 15.14
C LEU A 342 4.28 0.71 15.82
N PHE A 343 3.22 1.05 15.07
CA PHE A 343 1.84 1.03 15.55
C PHE A 343 1.42 -0.39 15.97
N ILE A 344 1.66 -1.38 15.11
CA ILE A 344 1.36 -2.79 15.36
C ILE A 344 2.15 -3.29 16.60
N SER A 345 3.42 -2.89 16.74
CA SER A 345 4.25 -3.25 17.90
C SER A 345 3.70 -2.70 19.22
N CYS A 346 3.19 -1.45 19.25
CA CYS A 346 2.53 -0.89 20.42
C CYS A 346 1.29 -1.72 20.81
N LEU A 347 0.42 -2.03 19.84
CA LEU A 347 -0.78 -2.82 20.09
C LEU A 347 -0.48 -4.31 20.37
N SER A 348 0.61 -4.84 19.86
CA SER A 348 1.05 -6.22 20.18
C SER A 348 1.41 -6.38 21.66
N GLU A 349 1.86 -5.30 22.33
CA GLU A 349 2.05 -5.33 23.79
C GLU A 349 0.73 -5.16 24.53
N ALA A 350 -0.18 -4.30 24.03
CA ALA A 350 -1.50 -4.09 24.62
C ALA A 350 -2.44 -5.30 24.45
N MET A 351 -2.27 -6.07 23.36
CA MET A 351 -3.09 -7.22 22.98
C MET A 351 -2.19 -8.41 22.61
N PRO A 352 -1.57 -9.10 23.60
CA PRO A 352 -0.61 -10.17 23.32
C PRO A 352 -1.16 -11.31 22.46
N GLU A 353 -2.46 -11.59 22.57
CA GLU A 353 -3.15 -12.60 21.76
C GLU A 353 -3.25 -12.26 20.27
N ARG A 354 -3.03 -11.00 19.90
CA ARG A 354 -2.96 -10.51 18.53
C ARG A 354 -1.56 -10.04 18.15
N SER A 355 -0.56 -10.36 18.97
CA SER A 355 0.81 -9.90 18.71
C SER A 355 1.33 -10.40 17.36
N THR A 356 1.95 -9.49 16.64
CA THR A 356 2.53 -9.73 15.30
C THR A 356 3.90 -9.07 15.24
N ALA A 357 4.92 -9.85 14.90
CA ALA A 357 6.27 -9.33 14.66
C ALA A 357 6.29 -8.45 13.41
N ALA A 358 7.35 -7.68 13.20
CA ALA A 358 7.44 -6.76 12.10
C ALA A 358 7.46 -7.49 10.74
N HIS A 359 6.82 -6.89 9.72
CA HIS A 359 6.91 -7.36 8.35
C HIS A 359 8.13 -6.74 7.63
N TYR A 360 8.45 -7.16 6.41
CA TYR A 360 9.60 -6.60 5.66
C TYR A 360 9.48 -5.10 5.36
N GLY A 361 8.31 -4.51 5.48
CA GLY A 361 8.03 -3.11 5.79
C GLY A 361 8.31 -2.08 4.71
N ASP A 362 8.56 -2.49 3.46
CA ASP A 362 8.76 -1.58 2.33
C ASP A 362 8.17 -2.16 1.06
N SER A 363 8.02 -1.34 0.01
CA SER A 363 7.54 -1.81 -1.29
C SER A 363 8.61 -2.54 -2.11
N MET A 364 9.89 -2.27 -1.84
CA MET A 364 11.05 -2.89 -2.51
C MET A 364 10.89 -2.91 -4.03
N VAL A 365 10.96 -1.71 -4.62
CA VAL A 365 10.64 -1.47 -6.02
C VAL A 365 11.85 -1.64 -6.92
N ALA A 366 11.67 -2.38 -8.02
CA ALA A 366 12.58 -2.41 -9.16
C ALA A 366 11.87 -1.86 -10.39
N GLY A 367 12.43 -0.80 -10.98
CA GLY A 367 11.92 -0.15 -12.18
C GLY A 367 12.87 -0.33 -13.36
N PHE A 368 12.30 -0.60 -14.55
CA PHE A 368 13.00 -0.63 -15.84
C PHE A 368 12.20 0.19 -16.84
N PHE A 369 12.86 1.02 -17.65
CA PHE A 369 12.15 1.87 -18.61
C PHE A 369 13.02 2.30 -19.77
N SER A 370 12.39 2.69 -20.88
CA SER A 370 13.01 3.35 -22.02
C SER A 370 12.31 4.65 -22.33
N VAL A 371 13.10 5.68 -22.61
CA VAL A 371 12.64 7.00 -23.04
C VAL A 371 12.99 7.30 -24.51
N ASP A 372 13.62 6.34 -25.20
CA ASP A 372 14.03 6.51 -26.60
C ASP A 372 12.83 6.38 -27.55
N PRO A 373 12.39 7.45 -28.24
CA PRO A 373 11.28 7.37 -29.18
C PRO A 373 11.54 6.43 -30.36
N LYS A 374 12.79 6.10 -30.67
CA LYS A 374 13.16 5.21 -31.78
C LYS A 374 13.05 3.73 -31.41
N ARG A 375 13.29 3.41 -30.13
CA ARG A 375 13.21 2.04 -29.58
C ARG A 375 11.85 1.76 -28.93
N GLY A 376 10.99 2.78 -28.82
CA GLY A 376 9.73 2.74 -28.09
C GLY A 376 9.89 3.21 -26.64
N GLN A 377 8.87 3.90 -26.16
CA GLN A 377 8.78 4.35 -24.77
C GLN A 377 7.97 3.33 -23.98
N TRP A 378 8.53 2.84 -22.90
CA TRP A 378 7.86 1.88 -22.01
C TRP A 378 8.37 2.01 -20.58
N ILE A 379 7.53 1.63 -19.64
CA ILE A 379 7.82 1.64 -18.20
C ILE A 379 7.30 0.33 -17.61
N SER A 380 8.19 -0.40 -16.94
CA SER A 380 7.90 -1.54 -16.09
C SER A 380 8.39 -1.22 -14.69
N ILE A 381 7.48 -0.95 -13.78
CA ILE A 381 7.78 -0.67 -12.37
C ILE A 381 6.77 -1.45 -11.53
N GLU A 382 7.25 -2.10 -10.48
CA GLU A 382 6.37 -2.81 -9.56
C GLU A 382 7.00 -2.96 -8.17
N PRO A 383 6.18 -2.91 -7.10
CA PRO A 383 6.57 -3.37 -5.78
C PRO A 383 6.79 -4.88 -5.78
N THR A 384 7.66 -5.33 -4.88
CA THR A 384 7.98 -6.76 -4.75
C THR A 384 7.53 -7.28 -3.38
N ALA A 385 6.91 -8.46 -3.37
CA ALA A 385 6.48 -9.16 -2.17
C ALA A 385 7.65 -9.52 -1.24
N GLY A 386 7.38 -9.67 0.05
CA GLY A 386 8.38 -10.06 1.06
C GLY A 386 7.77 -10.92 2.17
N GLY A 387 8.44 -11.01 3.30
CA GLY A 387 7.99 -11.80 4.45
C GLY A 387 7.21 -10.98 5.46
N TRP A 388 6.09 -11.52 5.96
CA TRP A 388 5.32 -10.95 7.06
C TRP A 388 5.78 -11.51 8.40
N GLY A 389 5.57 -10.76 9.48
CA GLY A 389 5.94 -11.19 10.82
C GLY A 389 5.17 -12.41 11.31
N GLY A 390 5.81 -13.24 12.13
CA GLY A 390 5.14 -14.32 12.87
C GLY A 390 4.12 -13.74 13.85
N ARG A 391 2.95 -14.37 13.91
CA ARG A 391 1.85 -13.99 14.81
C ARG A 391 1.89 -14.80 16.10
N SER A 392 1.07 -14.41 17.09
CA SER A 392 0.87 -15.17 18.31
C SER A 392 0.30 -16.59 18.09
N ASP A 393 -0.42 -16.77 16.97
CA ASP A 393 -1.16 -18.00 16.63
C ASP A 393 -0.67 -18.72 15.37
N GLY A 394 0.36 -18.20 14.69
CA GLY A 394 0.81 -18.79 13.43
C GLY A 394 2.05 -18.14 12.83
N ASP A 395 2.63 -18.82 11.86
CA ASP A 395 3.75 -18.32 11.08
C ASP A 395 3.38 -17.08 10.28
N GLY A 396 4.38 -16.27 9.98
CA GLY A 396 4.25 -15.16 9.04
C GLY A 396 4.11 -15.67 7.60
N GLU A 397 3.31 -14.95 6.80
CA GLU A 397 3.12 -15.27 5.39
C GLU A 397 4.37 -14.97 4.58
N SER A 398 4.73 -15.90 3.68
CA SER A 398 5.86 -15.75 2.76
C SER A 398 5.38 -15.16 1.43
N ALA A 399 6.23 -14.38 0.78
CA ALA A 399 5.95 -13.81 -0.54
C ALA A 399 4.63 -13.01 -0.60
N LEU A 400 4.28 -12.30 0.47
CA LEU A 400 3.10 -11.44 0.54
C LEU A 400 3.52 -9.98 0.44
N ILE A 401 2.73 -9.18 -0.32
CA ILE A 401 3.00 -7.74 -0.43
C ILE A 401 2.85 -7.06 0.93
N ASN A 402 3.56 -5.95 1.15
CA ASN A 402 3.50 -5.20 2.40
C ASN A 402 2.11 -4.64 2.71
N LEU A 403 1.90 -4.22 3.96
CA LEU A 403 0.61 -3.72 4.44
C LEU A 403 0.10 -2.51 3.64
N VAL A 404 0.97 -1.58 3.28
CA VAL A 404 0.58 -0.33 2.60
C VAL A 404 0.11 -0.57 1.16
N ASN A 405 0.69 -1.57 0.49
CA ASN A 405 0.35 -1.95 -0.89
C ASN A 405 -0.58 -3.18 -0.98
N GLY A 406 -1.11 -3.68 0.13
CA GLY A 406 -1.96 -4.87 0.16
C GLY A 406 -3.01 -4.87 -0.95
N GLY A 407 -3.22 -6.00 -1.61
CA GLY A 407 -4.06 -6.09 -2.82
C GLY A 407 -3.30 -5.94 -4.14
N PHE A 408 -2.11 -5.30 -4.15
CA PHE A 408 -1.23 -5.26 -5.31
C PHE A 408 -0.77 -6.69 -5.69
N ARG A 409 -0.60 -6.92 -6.99
CA ARG A 409 -0.12 -8.19 -7.54
C ARG A 409 1.09 -7.97 -8.42
N ASN A 410 2.05 -8.89 -8.37
CA ASN A 410 3.14 -8.84 -9.33
C ASN A 410 2.63 -9.12 -10.74
N ILE A 411 3.17 -8.41 -11.73
CA ILE A 411 2.88 -8.64 -13.14
C ILE A 411 3.38 -10.06 -13.50
N PRO A 412 2.55 -10.91 -14.11
CA PRO A 412 3.00 -12.24 -14.55
C PRO A 412 4.23 -12.16 -15.46
N ALA A 413 5.17 -13.11 -15.31
CA ALA A 413 6.41 -13.13 -16.09
C ALA A 413 6.15 -13.09 -17.60
N GLU A 414 5.15 -13.83 -18.07
CA GLU A 414 4.75 -13.91 -19.48
C GLU A 414 4.24 -12.55 -20.00
N VAL A 415 3.51 -11.80 -19.18
CA VAL A 415 3.04 -10.46 -19.54
C VAL A 415 4.21 -9.48 -19.56
N MET A 416 5.09 -9.54 -18.54
CA MET A 416 6.29 -8.70 -18.46
C MET A 416 7.18 -8.90 -19.69
N GLU A 417 7.56 -10.15 -20.01
CA GLU A 417 8.46 -10.49 -21.10
C GLU A 417 7.87 -10.22 -22.49
N THR A 418 6.53 -10.24 -22.60
CA THR A 418 5.85 -9.91 -23.86
C THR A 418 5.77 -8.41 -24.12
N LYS A 419 5.69 -7.60 -23.05
CA LYS A 419 5.49 -6.15 -23.17
C LYS A 419 6.78 -5.34 -23.07
N PHE A 420 7.76 -5.85 -22.34
CA PHE A 420 8.99 -5.14 -22.04
C PHE A 420 10.21 -5.97 -22.42
N PRO A 421 11.30 -5.38 -22.91
CA PRO A 421 12.52 -6.12 -23.24
C PRO A 421 13.32 -6.45 -21.97
N VAL A 422 12.67 -7.06 -21.00
CA VAL A 422 13.23 -7.53 -19.72
C VAL A 422 12.74 -8.96 -19.50
N ARG A 423 13.68 -9.87 -19.23
CA ARG A 423 13.39 -11.27 -18.92
C ARG A 423 13.48 -11.51 -17.42
N LEU A 424 12.54 -12.27 -16.86
CA LEU A 424 12.56 -12.71 -15.48
C LEU A 424 13.20 -14.10 -15.39
N ASP A 425 14.53 -14.16 -15.16
CA ASP A 425 15.30 -15.42 -15.12
C ASP A 425 14.94 -16.28 -13.89
N GLU A 426 14.49 -15.66 -12.79
CA GLU A 426 14.11 -16.34 -11.55
C GLU A 426 13.03 -15.56 -10.79
N PHE A 427 12.07 -16.27 -10.21
CA PHE A 427 11.15 -15.80 -9.20
C PHE A 427 10.91 -16.95 -8.22
N SER A 428 11.51 -16.88 -7.05
CA SER A 428 11.50 -17.96 -6.07
C SER A 428 11.40 -17.43 -4.62
N ILE A 429 11.03 -18.31 -3.69
CA ILE A 429 11.15 -18.00 -2.25
C ILE A 429 12.64 -17.85 -1.91
N ARG A 430 12.98 -16.89 -1.04
CA ARG A 430 14.30 -16.72 -0.43
C ARG A 430 14.38 -17.56 0.84
N PRO A 431 15.03 -18.74 0.84
CA PRO A 431 15.17 -19.54 2.05
C PRO A 431 15.89 -18.78 3.16
N ASP A 432 15.66 -19.15 4.42
CA ASP A 432 16.33 -18.62 5.62
C ASP A 432 16.14 -17.12 5.85
N SER A 433 15.25 -16.47 5.12
CA SER A 433 15.03 -15.03 5.27
C SER A 433 14.00 -14.66 6.34
N GLY A 434 13.07 -15.57 6.68
CA GLY A 434 12.13 -15.38 7.78
C GLY A 434 12.81 -15.49 9.14
N GLY A 435 12.55 -14.55 10.05
CA GLY A 435 13.09 -14.52 11.40
C GLY A 435 12.71 -15.77 12.20
N PRO A 436 13.68 -16.43 12.89
CA PRO A 436 13.40 -17.58 13.72
C PRO A 436 12.46 -17.25 14.90
N GLY A 437 11.51 -18.14 15.19
CA GLY A 437 10.53 -18.00 16.27
C GLY A 437 9.78 -19.30 16.52
N ARG A 438 9.03 -19.38 17.62
CA ARG A 438 8.02 -20.45 17.79
C ARG A 438 7.06 -20.41 16.60
N HIS A 439 6.69 -19.20 16.18
CA HIS A 439 6.08 -18.90 14.90
C HIS A 439 7.11 -18.16 14.06
N ARG A 440 7.54 -18.79 12.99
CA ARG A 440 8.54 -18.28 12.07
C ARG A 440 8.02 -17.03 11.35
N GLY A 441 8.89 -16.04 11.09
CA GLY A 441 8.61 -14.99 10.10
C GLY A 441 8.46 -15.58 8.69
N GLY A 442 7.67 -14.94 7.86
CA GLY A 442 7.54 -15.27 6.44
C GLY A 442 8.84 -15.03 5.69
N CYS A 443 9.07 -15.81 4.64
CA CYS A 443 10.23 -15.63 3.77
C CYS A 443 9.98 -14.55 2.72
N GLY A 444 11.04 -13.79 2.39
CA GLY A 444 11.10 -12.93 1.22
C GLY A 444 11.19 -13.72 -0.08
N VAL A 445 11.42 -13.03 -1.18
CA VAL A 445 11.58 -13.62 -2.51
C VAL A 445 12.90 -13.21 -3.16
N VAL A 446 13.32 -14.02 -4.12
CA VAL A 446 14.41 -13.72 -5.06
C VAL A 446 13.78 -13.43 -6.42
N ARG A 447 14.14 -12.30 -7.03
CA ARG A 447 13.80 -12.01 -8.42
C ARG A 447 15.09 -11.67 -9.18
N ARG A 448 15.28 -12.30 -10.35
CA ARG A 448 16.44 -12.04 -11.19
C ARG A 448 15.97 -11.61 -12.57
N TYR A 449 16.23 -10.34 -12.85
CA TYR A 449 15.88 -9.70 -14.11
C TYR A 449 17.10 -9.65 -15.02
N ARG A 450 16.88 -9.79 -16.34
CA ARG A 450 17.90 -9.59 -17.36
C ARG A 450 17.41 -8.60 -18.40
N THR A 451 18.15 -7.53 -18.63
CA THR A 451 17.86 -6.59 -19.71
C THR A 451 18.17 -7.23 -21.07
N LEU A 452 17.20 -7.17 -22.00
CA LEU A 452 17.38 -7.70 -23.36
C LEU A 452 17.81 -6.61 -24.35
N GLU A 453 17.64 -5.34 -23.97
CA GLU A 453 18.07 -4.14 -24.67
C GLU A 453 18.62 -3.15 -23.67
N ASP A 454 19.34 -2.10 -24.16
CA ASP A 454 19.75 -0.98 -23.31
C ASP A 454 18.51 -0.29 -22.77
N CYS A 455 18.41 -0.17 -21.46
CA CYS A 455 17.32 0.50 -20.79
C CYS A 455 17.77 1.16 -19.49
N TYR A 456 16.99 2.07 -18.97
CA TYR A 456 17.23 2.63 -17.64
C TYR A 456 16.66 1.70 -16.58
N SER A 457 17.34 1.63 -15.43
CA SER A 457 16.84 0.98 -14.23
C SER A 457 16.96 1.90 -13.03
N ALA A 458 15.99 1.81 -12.14
CA ALA A 458 15.96 2.51 -10.86
C ALA A 458 15.52 1.54 -9.77
N LEU A 459 16.10 1.62 -8.57
CA LEU A 459 15.91 0.67 -7.49
C LEU A 459 15.63 1.41 -6.18
N TRP A 460 14.67 0.90 -5.41
CA TRP A 460 14.36 1.40 -4.08
C TRP A 460 14.03 0.25 -3.15
N PHE A 461 14.97 -0.08 -2.24
CA PHE A 461 14.86 -1.11 -1.22
C PHE A 461 15.24 -0.52 0.13
N GLU A 462 14.53 -0.88 1.17
CA GLU A 462 14.64 -0.31 2.51
C GLU A 462 14.73 -1.42 3.55
N ARG A 463 14.95 -1.08 4.82
CA ARG A 463 14.98 -1.99 5.96
C ARG A 463 16.26 -2.85 6.05
N SER A 464 17.39 -2.31 5.62
CA SER A 464 18.70 -2.96 5.81
C SER A 464 19.30 -2.67 7.19
N LYS A 465 19.12 -1.44 7.71
CA LYS A 465 19.64 -1.02 9.03
C LYS A 465 18.67 -1.36 10.17
N THR A 466 17.38 -1.34 9.90
CA THR A 466 16.33 -1.73 10.84
C THR A 466 15.49 -2.84 10.20
N PRO A 467 15.98 -4.09 10.16
CA PRO A 467 15.23 -5.20 9.55
C PRO A 467 13.93 -5.47 10.31
N ALA A 468 13.09 -6.36 9.78
CA ALA A 468 11.87 -6.76 10.45
C ALA A 468 12.17 -7.44 11.78
N TRP A 469 11.89 -6.75 12.91
CA TRP A 469 12.23 -7.24 14.24
C TRP A 469 11.30 -8.36 14.70
N GLY A 470 11.87 -9.29 15.49
CA GLY A 470 11.12 -10.33 16.18
C GLY A 470 10.41 -9.84 17.44
N LEU A 471 9.45 -10.62 17.94
CA LEU A 471 8.74 -10.38 19.20
C LEU A 471 8.82 -11.61 20.14
N ASN A 472 8.62 -11.36 21.44
CA ASN A 472 8.45 -12.41 22.46
C ASN A 472 9.58 -13.46 22.47
N GLY A 473 10.82 -13.09 22.18
CA GLY A 473 11.97 -13.98 22.05
C GLY A 473 12.24 -14.51 20.64
N GLY A 474 11.41 -14.17 19.67
CA GLY A 474 11.68 -14.37 18.25
C GLY A 474 12.81 -13.45 17.76
N ARG A 475 13.45 -13.83 16.65
CA ARG A 475 14.57 -13.08 16.05
C ARG A 475 14.13 -12.29 14.81
N ASP A 476 14.98 -11.37 14.42
CA ASP A 476 14.76 -10.53 13.23
C ASP A 476 14.79 -11.36 11.95
N GLY A 477 14.01 -10.90 10.95
CA GLY A 477 14.10 -11.39 9.57
C GLY A 477 15.34 -10.84 8.86
N ALA A 478 15.73 -11.48 7.77
CA ALA A 478 16.83 -10.99 6.93
C ALA A 478 16.44 -9.68 6.22
N GLY A 479 17.37 -8.72 6.16
CA GLY A 479 17.21 -7.51 5.37
C GLY A 479 17.28 -7.78 3.86
N PRO A 480 16.97 -6.78 3.00
CA PRO A 480 17.06 -6.91 1.56
C PRO A 480 18.50 -6.94 1.05
N GLU A 481 18.68 -7.50 -0.15
CA GLU A 481 19.94 -7.51 -0.88
C GLU A 481 19.68 -7.24 -2.37
N ILE A 482 20.60 -6.54 -3.04
CA ILE A 482 20.61 -6.38 -4.49
C ILE A 482 22.01 -6.70 -5.02
N THR A 483 22.06 -7.43 -6.13
CA THR A 483 23.29 -7.64 -6.89
C THR A 483 23.03 -7.28 -8.34
N ILE A 484 23.75 -6.29 -8.86
CA ILE A 484 23.78 -5.94 -10.28
C ILE A 484 25.04 -6.57 -10.87
N THR A 485 24.88 -7.39 -11.91
CA THR A 485 26.00 -7.97 -12.66
C THR A 485 25.99 -7.40 -14.07
N PHE A 486 27.04 -6.69 -14.45
CA PHE A 486 27.19 -6.10 -15.78
C PHE A 486 27.73 -7.11 -16.81
N PRO A 487 27.58 -6.83 -18.12
CA PRO A 487 28.08 -7.74 -19.17
C PRO A 487 29.56 -8.01 -19.12
N ASP A 488 30.37 -7.11 -18.56
CA ASP A 488 31.81 -7.29 -18.34
C ASP A 488 32.17 -8.16 -17.13
N GLY A 489 31.15 -8.61 -16.36
CA GLY A 489 31.31 -9.43 -15.17
C GLY A 489 31.52 -8.64 -13.88
N SER A 490 31.57 -7.32 -13.91
CA SER A 490 31.64 -6.49 -12.70
C SER A 490 30.32 -6.52 -11.94
N THR A 491 30.37 -6.28 -10.63
CA THR A 491 29.18 -6.31 -9.75
C THR A 491 29.07 -5.08 -8.87
N GLU A 492 27.82 -4.68 -8.58
CA GLU A 492 27.49 -3.62 -7.62
C GLU A 492 26.34 -4.08 -6.71
N HIS A 493 26.21 -3.46 -5.50
CA HIS A 493 25.24 -3.86 -4.49
C HIS A 493 24.47 -2.66 -3.89
N PRO A 494 23.84 -1.80 -4.69
CA PRO A 494 23.06 -0.67 -4.17
C PRO A 494 21.70 -1.15 -3.68
N LEU A 495 21.18 -0.58 -2.59
CA LEU A 495 19.76 -0.74 -2.18
C LEU A 495 18.87 0.35 -2.78
N LYS A 496 19.41 1.56 -2.93
CA LYS A 496 18.74 2.68 -3.60
C LYS A 496 19.60 3.18 -4.74
N MET A 497 19.01 3.34 -5.91
CA MET A 497 19.73 3.79 -7.11
C MET A 497 18.80 4.63 -7.97
N ARG A 498 19.22 5.86 -8.29
CA ARG A 498 18.53 6.71 -9.27
C ARG A 498 18.59 6.09 -10.66
N ALA A 499 17.73 6.59 -11.54
CA ALA A 499 17.70 6.16 -12.93
C ALA A 499 19.11 6.14 -13.57
N ARG A 500 19.52 4.97 -14.02
CA ARG A 500 20.83 4.74 -14.65
C ARG A 500 20.68 3.82 -15.86
N LEU A 501 21.41 4.13 -16.92
CA LEU A 501 21.43 3.33 -18.15
C LEU A 501 22.17 2.00 -17.90
N PHE A 502 21.50 0.90 -18.22
CA PHE A 502 22.05 -0.45 -18.25
C PHE A 502 22.19 -0.92 -19.70
N GLU A 503 23.31 -1.55 -20.02
CA GLU A 503 23.51 -2.23 -21.28
C GLU A 503 22.70 -3.52 -21.34
N ALA A 504 22.34 -3.94 -22.54
CA ALA A 504 21.74 -5.26 -22.80
C ALA A 504 22.57 -6.39 -22.19
N GLY A 505 21.91 -7.32 -21.51
CA GLY A 505 22.58 -8.43 -20.81
C GLY A 505 22.89 -8.16 -19.34
N THR A 506 22.68 -6.93 -18.83
CA THR A 506 22.81 -6.66 -17.39
C THR A 506 21.79 -7.49 -16.60
N VAL A 507 22.26 -8.10 -15.51
CA VAL A 507 21.44 -8.92 -14.60
C VAL A 507 21.25 -8.18 -13.29
N VAL A 508 20.00 -8.01 -12.85
CA VAL A 508 19.64 -7.44 -11.55
C VAL A 508 18.99 -8.53 -10.72
N GLU A 509 19.69 -9.03 -9.71
CA GLU A 509 19.13 -9.93 -8.72
C GLU A 509 18.69 -9.14 -7.49
N THR A 510 17.43 -9.24 -7.13
CA THR A 510 16.85 -8.62 -5.93
C THR A 510 16.40 -9.70 -4.97
N LYS A 511 16.70 -9.50 -3.69
CA LYS A 511 16.23 -10.35 -2.60
C LYS A 511 15.50 -9.47 -1.59
N THR A 512 14.21 -9.73 -1.41
CA THR A 512 13.41 -8.96 -0.45
C THR A 512 13.62 -9.44 0.97
N GLY A 513 13.27 -8.60 1.94
CA GLY A 513 13.36 -8.93 3.36
C GLY A 513 12.39 -10.01 3.79
N GLY A 514 12.74 -10.75 4.84
CA GLY A 514 11.84 -11.63 5.58
C GLY A 514 11.13 -10.88 6.70
N GLY A 515 10.06 -11.44 7.25
CA GLY A 515 9.39 -10.96 8.46
C GLY A 515 10.08 -11.44 9.74
N GLY A 516 9.88 -10.74 10.87
CA GLY A 516 10.39 -11.14 12.18
C GLY A 516 9.69 -12.39 12.73
N GLY A 517 10.38 -13.18 13.55
CA GLY A 517 9.81 -14.32 14.26
C GLY A 517 9.05 -13.93 15.53
N ASN A 518 8.13 -14.76 16.01
CA ASN A 518 7.40 -14.56 17.26
C ASN A 518 7.58 -15.77 18.19
N GLY A 519 7.96 -15.50 19.43
CA GLY A 519 8.22 -16.53 20.45
C GLY A 519 9.57 -17.23 20.29
N ASP A 520 9.97 -17.99 21.30
CA ASP A 520 11.26 -18.70 21.35
C ASP A 520 11.38 -19.72 20.19
N PRO A 521 12.39 -19.62 19.31
CA PRO A 521 12.63 -20.61 18.25
C PRO A 521 12.79 -22.04 18.76
N MET A 522 13.35 -22.21 19.97
CA MET A 522 13.54 -23.54 20.56
C MET A 522 12.21 -24.19 20.93
N ALA A 523 11.12 -23.44 21.07
CA ALA A 523 9.79 -23.96 21.31
C ALA A 523 9.06 -24.44 20.03
N ARG A 524 9.64 -24.26 18.83
CA ARG A 524 9.04 -24.70 17.55
C ARG A 524 9.13 -26.23 17.44
N PRO A 525 8.02 -26.98 17.22
CA PRO A 525 8.04 -28.43 17.11
C PRO A 525 8.95 -28.95 16.00
N PHE A 526 9.60 -30.09 16.23
CA PHE A 526 10.46 -30.73 15.23
C PHE A 526 9.76 -30.99 13.90
N THR A 527 8.49 -31.36 13.96
CA THR A 527 7.65 -31.64 12.78
C THR A 527 7.42 -30.41 11.93
N GLU A 528 7.29 -29.21 12.55
CA GLU A 528 7.13 -27.94 11.85
C GLU A 528 8.46 -27.52 11.22
N VAL A 529 9.60 -27.61 11.96
CA VAL A 529 10.93 -27.31 11.40
C VAL A 529 11.25 -28.23 10.22
N LEU A 530 10.95 -29.54 10.34
CA LEU A 530 11.11 -30.49 9.24
C LEU A 530 10.21 -30.12 8.04
N GLY A 531 9.00 -29.68 8.32
CA GLY A 531 8.07 -29.17 7.30
C GLY A 531 8.65 -28.00 6.53
N ASP A 532 9.22 -27.02 7.24
CA ASP A 532 9.86 -25.83 6.64
C ASP A 532 11.06 -26.22 5.76
N VAL A 533 11.89 -27.20 6.20
CA VAL A 533 13.02 -27.68 5.40
C VAL A 533 12.53 -28.39 4.12
N ARG A 534 11.50 -29.24 4.24
CA ARG A 534 10.91 -29.93 3.09
C ARG A 534 10.26 -29.02 2.07
N GLN A 535 9.68 -27.89 2.54
CA GLN A 535 9.04 -26.89 1.69
C GLN A 535 10.02 -25.85 1.15
N GLY A 536 11.29 -25.87 1.61
CA GLY A 536 12.32 -24.93 1.14
C GLY A 536 12.27 -23.55 1.82
N TYR A 537 11.57 -23.39 2.91
CA TYR A 537 11.61 -22.17 3.72
C TYR A 537 12.87 -22.08 4.56
N LEU A 538 13.39 -23.22 5.01
CA LEU A 538 14.65 -23.34 5.77
C LEU A 538 15.61 -24.28 5.06
N THR A 539 16.91 -23.93 5.12
CA THR A 539 17.98 -24.89 4.84
C THR A 539 18.18 -25.81 6.05
N ARG A 540 18.78 -26.98 5.83
CA ARG A 540 19.16 -27.88 6.93
C ARG A 540 20.15 -27.23 7.91
N ALA A 541 21.00 -26.33 7.39
CA ALA A 541 21.97 -25.59 8.20
C ALA A 541 21.24 -24.62 9.15
N ALA A 542 20.27 -23.85 8.64
CA ALA A 542 19.46 -22.94 9.46
C ALA A 542 18.57 -23.69 10.46
N ALA A 543 18.00 -24.84 10.09
CA ALA A 543 17.24 -25.69 11.00
C ALA A 543 18.06 -26.09 12.23
N LEU A 544 19.36 -26.42 12.04
CA LEU A 544 20.26 -26.72 13.15
C LEU A 544 20.68 -25.48 13.94
N ALA A 545 21.09 -24.41 13.23
CA ALA A 545 21.65 -23.22 13.86
C ALA A 545 20.61 -22.42 14.65
N ASP A 546 19.39 -22.30 14.12
CA ASP A 546 18.37 -21.41 14.67
C ASP A 546 17.36 -22.14 15.56
N TYR A 547 17.07 -23.41 15.24
CA TYR A 547 16.05 -24.21 15.93
C TYR A 547 16.62 -25.43 16.67
N GLY A 548 17.94 -25.66 16.58
CA GLY A 548 18.57 -26.81 17.18
C GLY A 548 18.12 -28.16 16.62
N VAL A 549 17.57 -28.19 15.38
CA VAL A 549 17.00 -29.40 14.76
C VAL A 549 17.93 -29.91 13.66
N SER A 550 18.53 -31.08 13.88
CA SER A 550 19.34 -31.76 12.88
C SER A 550 18.42 -32.52 11.90
N VAL A 551 18.51 -32.18 10.61
CA VAL A 551 17.76 -32.82 9.52
C VAL A 551 18.74 -33.55 8.59
N GLY A 552 18.59 -34.85 8.43
CA GLY A 552 19.41 -35.71 7.57
C GLY A 552 19.20 -35.43 6.08
N ALA A 553 20.06 -35.97 5.23
CA ALA A 553 19.91 -35.87 3.75
C ALA A 553 18.66 -36.61 3.25
N ASP A 554 18.17 -37.57 3.99
CA ASP A 554 16.93 -38.34 3.79
C ASP A 554 15.66 -37.56 4.19
N MET A 555 15.81 -36.30 4.63
CA MET A 555 14.72 -35.46 5.15
C MET A 555 14.00 -36.05 6.36
N VAL A 556 14.77 -36.64 7.28
CA VAL A 556 14.32 -37.14 8.58
C VAL A 556 15.04 -36.35 9.68
N VAL A 557 14.36 -36.12 10.80
CA VAL A 557 14.98 -35.50 11.98
C VAL A 557 15.88 -36.52 12.67
N ASP A 558 17.14 -36.14 12.92
CA ASP A 558 18.07 -36.87 13.80
C ASP A 558 17.93 -36.32 15.21
N GLU A 559 17.11 -36.97 16.03
CA GLU A 559 16.84 -36.52 17.40
C GLU A 559 18.10 -36.59 18.28
N ALA A 560 19.04 -37.53 18.01
CA ALA A 560 20.27 -37.66 18.77
C ALA A 560 21.26 -36.53 18.50
N ALA A 561 21.25 -36.00 17.28
CA ALA A 561 22.06 -34.85 16.87
C ALA A 561 21.35 -33.49 17.05
N SER A 562 20.08 -33.50 17.47
CA SER A 562 19.31 -32.29 17.76
C SER A 562 19.54 -31.81 19.20
N GLN A 563 19.40 -30.52 19.45
CA GLN A 563 19.51 -29.94 20.77
C GLN A 563 18.33 -30.39 21.68
N PRO A 564 18.58 -30.68 22.96
CA PRO A 564 17.51 -30.99 23.91
C PRO A 564 16.52 -29.83 24.00
N ARG A 565 15.24 -30.15 24.02
CA ARG A 565 14.16 -29.17 24.22
C ARG A 565 13.57 -29.32 25.62
N ALA A 566 13.23 -28.20 26.24
CA ALA A 566 12.60 -28.16 27.56
C ALA A 566 11.15 -28.66 27.51
#